data_7e1a958add10cda8f21b42c7c709857a
#
_entry.id   7e1a958add10cda8f21b42c7c709857a
#
_cell.length_a   1.000
_cell.length_b   1.000
_cell.length_c   1.000
_cell.angle_alpha   90.00
_cell.angle_beta   90.00
_cell.angle_gamma   90.00
#
_symmetry.space_group_name_H-M   'P 1'
#
loop_
_entity.id
_entity.type
_entity.pdbx_description
1 polymer ?
#
loop_
_entity_poly.entity_id
_entity_poly.type
_entity_poly.pdbx_seq_one_letter_code
_entity_poly.pdbx_strand_id
1 'polypeptide(L)'
;MRIRQPGRVSDGLWCLGREESNVYLLQGTEGTMLISGGMSGIVPDVLQQLREFGLDEGRITSCLILHAHFDHVGIIPFFKRRIPGMEVYASERAWQLLGKDKVIETINAFSQVTDEQLGMSRHNHNLDVDWRDDVSGTVVREGDVLSLGDREVRILETPGHSSCSISAYVPELKVLFPSDGGGIPYKDEIIPSGNSNFTKFQQSLEKLAPLDVDFV
;
A
#
# COMPACT_ATOMS: atom_id res chain seq x y z
N MET A 1 10.10 -2.45 -16.27
CA MET A 1 10.17 -3.94 -16.06
C MET A 1 9.16 -4.29 -14.99
N ARG A 2 8.24 -5.21 -15.24
CA ARG A 2 7.26 -5.63 -14.23
C ARG A 2 7.91 -6.56 -13.20
N ILE A 3 7.75 -6.26 -11.89
CA ILE A 3 8.17 -7.14 -10.82
C ILE A 3 7.04 -8.15 -10.58
N ARG A 4 7.34 -9.44 -10.75
CA ARG A 4 6.37 -10.54 -10.59
C ARG A 4 6.64 -11.42 -9.38
N GLN A 5 7.80 -11.26 -8.77
CA GLN A 5 8.25 -12.07 -7.65
C GLN A 5 8.69 -11.18 -6.50
N PRO A 6 8.41 -11.58 -5.26
CA PRO A 6 8.96 -10.90 -4.08
C PRO A 6 10.49 -10.88 -4.14
N GLY A 7 11.07 -9.78 -3.65
CA GLY A 7 12.50 -9.61 -3.60
C GLY A 7 12.94 -8.15 -3.64
N ARG A 8 14.25 -7.95 -3.75
CA ARG A 8 14.84 -6.61 -3.84
C ARG A 8 14.55 -5.98 -5.21
N VAL A 9 13.94 -4.81 -5.20
CA VAL A 9 13.63 -4.01 -6.39
C VAL A 9 14.77 -3.09 -6.75
N SER A 10 15.25 -2.33 -5.76
CA SER A 10 16.38 -1.41 -5.88
C SER A 10 17.05 -1.25 -4.51
N ASP A 11 17.93 -0.28 -4.36
CA ASP A 11 18.58 -0.03 -3.08
C ASP A 11 17.58 0.37 -2.00
N GLY A 12 17.47 -0.46 -0.96
CA GLY A 12 16.52 -0.26 0.15
C GLY A 12 15.04 -0.40 -0.21
N LEU A 13 14.70 -0.80 -1.44
CA LEU A 13 13.32 -1.03 -1.85
C LEU A 13 13.07 -2.52 -2.13
N TRP A 14 12.05 -3.07 -1.49
CA TRP A 14 11.65 -4.47 -1.58
C TRP A 14 10.18 -4.59 -1.97
N CYS A 15 9.88 -5.59 -2.80
CA CYS A 15 8.52 -6.06 -3.07
C CYS A 15 8.27 -7.31 -2.21
N LEU A 16 7.18 -7.33 -1.46
CA LEU A 16 6.79 -8.45 -0.59
C LEU A 16 5.36 -8.87 -0.92
N GLY A 17 5.00 -10.10 -0.55
CA GLY A 17 3.68 -10.67 -0.80
C GLY A 17 3.65 -11.67 -1.93
N ARG A 18 2.66 -11.60 -2.80
CA ARG A 18 2.42 -12.51 -3.93
C ARG A 18 2.20 -11.74 -5.23
N GLU A 19 2.17 -12.43 -6.37
CA GLU A 19 1.84 -11.79 -7.67
C GLU A 19 0.44 -11.16 -7.68
N GLU A 20 -0.52 -11.77 -7.00
CA GLU A 20 -1.90 -11.30 -6.90
C GLU A 20 -2.07 -10.11 -5.95
N SER A 21 -1.17 -9.98 -4.98
CA SER A 21 -1.21 -8.91 -3.99
C SER A 21 0.18 -8.69 -3.40
N ASN A 22 0.69 -7.49 -3.54
CA ASN A 22 2.00 -7.12 -3.03
C ASN A 22 1.96 -5.83 -2.24
N VAL A 23 2.99 -5.65 -1.42
CA VAL A 23 3.29 -4.42 -0.69
C VAL A 23 4.76 -4.10 -0.88
N TYR A 24 5.10 -2.83 -0.76
CA TYR A 24 6.50 -2.42 -0.87
C TYR A 24 7.04 -2.04 0.51
N LEU A 25 8.30 -2.39 0.75
CA LEU A 25 9.03 -2.01 1.95
C LEU A 25 10.16 -1.08 1.53
N LEU A 26 10.09 0.18 1.94
CA LEU A 26 11.11 1.20 1.69
C LEU A 26 11.93 1.43 2.95
N GLN A 27 13.23 1.14 2.88
CA GLN A 27 14.17 1.34 3.98
C GLN A 27 14.84 2.70 3.85
N GLY A 28 14.94 3.41 4.96
CA GLY A 28 15.77 4.59 5.13
C GLY A 28 16.65 4.47 6.38
N THR A 29 17.47 5.46 6.63
CA THR A 29 18.40 5.47 7.78
C THR A 29 17.64 5.60 9.12
N GLU A 30 16.51 6.29 9.16
CA GLU A 30 15.74 6.54 10.38
C GLU A 30 14.55 5.60 10.57
N GLY A 31 14.21 4.79 9.58
CA GLY A 31 13.10 3.85 9.67
C GLY A 31 12.82 3.13 8.37
N THR A 32 11.77 2.35 8.40
CA THR A 32 11.28 1.60 7.24
C THR A 32 9.78 1.82 7.10
N MET A 33 9.33 2.08 5.88
CA MET A 33 7.93 2.32 5.56
C MET A 33 7.35 1.18 4.72
N LEU A 34 6.18 0.68 5.12
CA LEU A 34 5.34 -0.11 4.24
C LEU A 34 4.54 0.83 3.33
N ILE A 35 4.58 0.61 2.02
CA ILE A 35 3.81 1.37 1.03
C ILE A 35 2.77 0.45 0.42
N SER A 36 1.50 0.83 0.49
CA SER A 36 0.31 0.01 0.29
C SER A 36 0.14 -1.05 1.40
N GLY A 37 -1.05 -1.60 1.53
CA GLY A 37 -1.37 -2.60 2.56
C GLY A 37 -1.81 -3.94 2.01
N GLY A 38 -1.80 -4.16 0.70
CA GLY A 38 -2.14 -5.44 0.09
C GLY A 38 -3.44 -6.07 0.62
N MET A 39 -3.67 -7.32 0.28
CA MET A 39 -4.75 -8.15 0.83
C MET A 39 -4.36 -8.74 2.19
N SER A 40 -5.33 -9.01 3.05
CA SER A 40 -5.10 -9.58 4.39
C SER A 40 -4.44 -10.96 4.38
N GLY A 41 -4.76 -11.76 3.37
CA GLY A 41 -4.26 -13.14 3.25
C GLY A 41 -2.76 -13.26 2.97
N ILE A 42 -2.07 -12.17 2.57
CA ILE A 42 -0.62 -12.22 2.32
C ILE A 42 0.24 -12.04 3.59
N VAL A 43 -0.36 -11.77 4.75
CA VAL A 43 0.41 -11.58 6.00
C VAL A 43 1.42 -12.71 6.25
N PRO A 44 1.06 -14.01 6.13
CA PRO A 44 2.02 -15.08 6.33
C PRO A 44 3.21 -15.01 5.39
N ASP A 45 2.96 -14.70 4.11
CA ASP A 45 4.01 -14.59 3.08
C ASP A 45 4.93 -13.40 3.40
N VAL A 46 4.38 -12.25 3.74
CA VAL A 46 5.16 -11.06 4.13
C VAL A 46 6.05 -11.36 5.34
N LEU A 47 5.51 -11.98 6.40
CA LEU A 47 6.29 -12.36 7.58
C LEU A 47 7.40 -13.37 7.27
N GLN A 48 7.15 -14.33 6.38
CA GLN A 48 8.15 -15.28 5.94
C GLN A 48 9.25 -14.57 5.15
N GLN A 49 8.90 -13.72 4.20
CA GLN A 49 9.82 -12.99 3.33
C GLN A 49 10.67 -11.96 4.11
N LEU A 50 10.11 -11.30 5.13
CA LEU A 50 10.91 -10.46 6.03
C LEU A 50 12.06 -11.26 6.65
N ARG A 51 11.80 -12.49 7.12
CA ARG A 51 12.84 -13.36 7.68
C ARG A 51 13.83 -13.85 6.62
N GLU A 52 13.34 -14.32 5.47
CA GLU A 52 14.15 -14.87 4.38
C GLU A 52 15.11 -13.85 3.79
N PHE A 53 14.66 -12.60 3.66
CA PHE A 53 15.47 -11.51 3.12
C PHE A 53 16.32 -10.78 4.18
N GLY A 54 16.22 -11.21 5.44
CA GLY A 54 16.94 -10.57 6.55
C GLY A 54 16.48 -9.14 6.85
N LEU A 55 15.20 -8.85 6.59
CA LEU A 55 14.58 -7.56 6.84
C LEU A 55 14.08 -7.49 8.30
N ASP A 56 14.50 -6.48 9.02
CA ASP A 56 14.14 -6.32 10.43
C ASP A 56 12.74 -5.71 10.56
N GLU A 57 11.78 -6.53 10.99
CA GLU A 57 10.42 -6.11 11.28
C GLU A 57 10.36 -4.99 12.33
N GLY A 58 11.27 -5.01 13.31
CA GLY A 58 11.35 -3.99 14.36
C GLY A 58 11.73 -2.60 13.85
N ARG A 59 12.22 -2.49 12.63
CA ARG A 59 12.50 -1.22 11.97
C ARG A 59 11.34 -0.64 11.19
N ILE A 60 10.21 -1.33 11.07
CA ILE A 60 9.01 -0.81 10.44
C ILE A 60 8.40 0.26 11.36
N THR A 61 8.60 1.50 10.99
CA THR A 61 8.14 2.67 11.76
C THR A 61 6.85 3.26 11.24
N SER A 62 6.53 2.97 9.98
CA SER A 62 5.36 3.58 9.33
C SER A 62 4.76 2.73 8.21
N CYS A 63 3.51 3.06 7.86
CA CYS A 63 2.79 2.53 6.71
C CYS A 63 2.04 3.66 6.00
N LEU A 64 2.03 3.64 4.67
CA LEU A 64 1.31 4.60 3.83
C LEU A 64 0.19 3.89 3.06
N ILE A 65 -1.05 4.27 3.35
CA ILE A 65 -2.25 3.84 2.61
C ILE A 65 -2.40 4.70 1.37
N LEU A 66 -2.34 4.09 0.19
CA LEU A 66 -2.52 4.80 -1.06
C LEU A 66 -3.99 5.03 -1.41
N HIS A 67 -4.89 4.12 -1.03
CA HIS A 67 -6.34 4.30 -1.03
C HIS A 67 -7.04 3.22 -0.20
N ALA A 68 -8.35 3.39 0.08
CA ALA A 68 -9.08 2.61 1.08
C ALA A 68 -9.83 1.38 0.51
N HIS A 69 -9.36 0.75 -0.58
CA HIS A 69 -9.89 -0.53 -1.02
C HIS A 69 -9.29 -1.68 -0.21
N PHE A 70 -10.04 -2.78 -0.08
CA PHE A 70 -9.70 -3.91 0.77
C PHE A 70 -8.34 -4.55 0.43
N ASP A 71 -7.99 -4.55 -0.85
CA ASP A 71 -6.76 -5.10 -1.41
C ASP A 71 -5.54 -4.16 -1.29
N HIS A 72 -5.72 -2.98 -0.67
CA HIS A 72 -4.66 -2.01 -0.37
C HIS A 72 -4.52 -1.66 1.11
N VAL A 73 -5.34 -2.28 1.96
CA VAL A 73 -5.33 -1.99 3.41
C VAL A 73 -5.29 -3.26 4.28
N GLY A 74 -5.28 -4.43 3.67
CA GLY A 74 -5.57 -5.70 4.34
C GLY A 74 -4.57 -6.12 5.43
N ILE A 75 -3.25 -5.88 5.25
CA ILE A 75 -2.25 -6.26 6.26
C ILE A 75 -2.07 -5.22 7.37
N ILE A 76 -2.59 -4.01 7.19
CA ILE A 76 -2.31 -2.87 8.08
C ILE A 76 -2.81 -3.10 9.51
N PRO A 77 -4.04 -3.62 9.74
CA PRO A 77 -4.51 -3.89 11.10
C PRO A 77 -3.59 -4.85 11.85
N PHE A 78 -3.12 -5.90 11.19
CA PHE A 78 -2.18 -6.86 11.79
C PHE A 78 -0.88 -6.18 12.21
N PHE A 79 -0.23 -5.43 11.31
CA PHE A 79 1.03 -4.77 11.62
C PHE A 79 0.86 -3.67 12.66
N LYS A 80 -0.22 -2.90 12.63
CA LYS A 80 -0.51 -1.86 13.63
C LYS A 80 -0.67 -2.42 15.04
N ARG A 81 -1.36 -3.55 15.18
CA ARG A 81 -1.52 -4.24 16.49
C ARG A 81 -0.22 -4.88 16.96
N ARG A 82 0.56 -5.42 16.03
CA ARG A 82 1.85 -6.06 16.30
C ARG A 82 2.96 -5.05 16.60
N ILE A 83 2.91 -3.86 15.99
CA ILE A 83 3.85 -2.75 16.16
C ILE A 83 3.05 -1.50 16.58
N PRO A 84 2.66 -1.37 17.86
CA PRO A 84 1.78 -0.26 18.28
C PRO A 84 2.34 1.14 18.00
N GLY A 85 3.68 1.27 17.95
CA GLY A 85 4.36 2.52 17.61
C GLY A 85 4.39 2.84 16.11
N MET A 86 3.95 1.93 15.22
CA MET A 86 3.92 2.18 13.78
C MET A 86 2.93 3.30 13.47
N GLU A 87 3.41 4.35 12.79
CA GLU A 87 2.55 5.42 12.30
C GLU A 87 1.87 5.02 11.00
N VAL A 88 0.57 5.29 10.88
CA VAL A 88 -0.19 5.00 9.64
C VAL A 88 -0.59 6.30 8.98
N TYR A 89 -0.17 6.49 7.74
CA TYR A 89 -0.47 7.67 6.93
C TYR A 89 -1.52 7.35 5.87
N ALA A 90 -2.49 8.25 5.71
CA ALA A 90 -3.47 8.18 4.62
C ALA A 90 -4.03 9.56 4.29
N SER A 91 -4.67 9.71 3.13
CA SER A 91 -5.41 10.92 2.82
C SER A 91 -6.56 11.13 3.81
N GLU A 92 -6.95 12.38 4.03
CA GLU A 92 -8.11 12.72 4.88
C GLU A 92 -9.38 11.96 4.45
N ARG A 93 -9.57 11.84 3.14
CA ARG A 93 -10.71 11.10 2.58
C ARG A 93 -10.64 9.60 2.86
N ALA A 94 -9.44 9.00 2.85
CA ALA A 94 -9.27 7.59 3.21
C ALA A 94 -9.64 7.35 4.69
N TRP A 95 -9.18 8.19 5.60
CA TRP A 95 -9.57 8.10 7.02
C TRP A 95 -11.07 8.27 7.25
N GLN A 96 -11.71 9.22 6.54
CA GLN A 96 -13.18 9.37 6.59
C GLN A 96 -13.94 8.13 6.11
N LEU A 97 -13.38 7.37 5.16
CA LEU A 97 -13.98 6.12 4.68
C LEU A 97 -13.72 4.99 5.67
N LEU A 98 -12.48 4.81 6.10
CA LEU A 98 -12.06 3.76 7.03
C LEU A 98 -12.66 3.88 8.44
N GLY A 99 -13.19 5.05 8.81
CA GLY A 99 -13.96 5.27 10.04
C GLY A 99 -15.46 4.98 9.94
N LYS A 100 -15.95 4.44 8.81
CA LYS A 100 -17.38 4.11 8.63
C LYS A 100 -17.62 2.61 8.81
N ASP A 101 -18.50 2.23 9.72
CA ASP A 101 -18.85 0.84 10.01
C ASP A 101 -19.14 0.03 8.73
N LYS A 102 -19.98 0.58 7.84
CA LYS A 102 -20.34 -0.09 6.58
C LYS A 102 -19.14 -0.32 5.66
N VAL A 103 -18.15 0.58 5.65
CA VAL A 103 -16.92 0.42 4.87
C VAL A 103 -16.04 -0.65 5.49
N ILE A 104 -15.91 -0.64 6.81
CA ILE A 104 -15.17 -1.66 7.58
C ILE A 104 -15.77 -3.04 7.32
N GLU A 105 -17.09 -3.19 7.46
CA GLU A 105 -17.80 -4.44 7.16
C GLU A 105 -17.55 -4.91 5.73
N THR A 106 -17.59 -3.99 4.76
CA THR A 106 -17.34 -4.29 3.35
C THR A 106 -15.91 -4.75 3.12
N ILE A 107 -14.90 -4.05 3.68
CA ILE A 107 -13.49 -4.43 3.59
C ILE A 107 -13.29 -5.85 4.13
N ASN A 108 -13.79 -6.13 5.33
CA ASN A 108 -13.62 -7.44 5.95
C ASN A 108 -14.31 -8.56 5.17
N ALA A 109 -15.52 -8.32 4.65
CA ALA A 109 -16.25 -9.29 3.85
C ALA A 109 -15.53 -9.60 2.52
N PHE A 110 -15.08 -8.57 1.78
CA PHE A 110 -14.33 -8.78 0.55
C PHE A 110 -12.98 -9.44 0.80
N SER A 111 -12.26 -9.05 1.84
CA SER A 111 -11.01 -9.69 2.24
C SER A 111 -11.21 -11.19 2.49
N GLN A 112 -12.24 -11.55 3.25
CA GLN A 112 -12.53 -12.95 3.54
C GLN A 112 -12.81 -13.76 2.27
N VAL A 113 -13.74 -13.28 1.43
CA VAL A 113 -14.14 -13.98 0.19
C VAL A 113 -12.95 -14.14 -0.77
N THR A 114 -12.15 -13.07 -0.93
CA THR A 114 -11.00 -13.10 -1.83
C THR A 114 -9.89 -14.01 -1.31
N ASP A 115 -9.59 -13.96 -0.01
CA ASP A 115 -8.60 -14.85 0.61
C ASP A 115 -8.99 -16.32 0.44
N GLU A 116 -10.29 -16.66 0.57
CA GLU A 116 -10.81 -18.01 0.33
C GLU A 116 -10.67 -18.42 -1.14
N GLN A 117 -11.04 -17.54 -2.08
CA GLN A 117 -10.96 -17.81 -3.52
C GLN A 117 -9.54 -17.99 -4.02
N LEU A 118 -8.58 -17.26 -3.46
CA LEU A 118 -7.16 -17.33 -3.83
C LEU A 118 -6.37 -18.35 -3.00
N GLY A 119 -7.05 -19.11 -2.11
CA GLY A 119 -6.40 -20.09 -1.24
C GLY A 119 -5.41 -19.46 -0.25
N MET A 120 -5.62 -18.21 0.10
CA MET A 120 -4.83 -17.49 1.11
C MET A 120 -5.36 -17.85 2.49
N SER A 121 -4.55 -18.55 3.30
CA SER A 121 -5.02 -19.20 4.54
C SER A 121 -4.96 -18.29 5.77
N ARG A 122 -5.56 -17.09 5.75
CA ARG A 122 -5.56 -16.24 6.94
C ARG A 122 -6.14 -16.93 8.18
N HIS A 123 -7.16 -17.77 7.99
CA HIS A 123 -7.82 -18.50 9.07
C HIS A 123 -6.95 -19.60 9.69
N ASN A 124 -6.08 -20.22 8.90
CA ASN A 124 -5.18 -21.29 9.39
C ASN A 124 -4.09 -20.76 10.34
N HIS A 125 -3.84 -19.46 10.34
CA HIS A 125 -2.81 -18.82 11.17
C HIS A 125 -3.37 -18.05 12.37
N ASN A 126 -4.69 -18.02 12.54
CA ASN A 126 -5.38 -17.25 13.60
C ASN A 126 -4.88 -15.79 13.71
N LEU A 127 -4.68 -15.14 12.54
CA LEU A 127 -4.15 -13.80 12.46
C LEU A 127 -5.25 -12.76 12.67
N ASP A 128 -4.98 -11.75 13.48
CA ASP A 128 -5.89 -10.63 13.74
C ASP A 128 -5.72 -9.55 12.66
N VAL A 129 -6.36 -9.77 11.50
CA VAL A 129 -6.24 -8.93 10.29
C VAL A 129 -7.47 -8.06 10.03
N ASP A 130 -8.57 -8.27 10.74
CA ASP A 130 -9.81 -7.53 10.47
C ASP A 130 -9.68 -6.05 10.82
N TRP A 131 -10.21 -5.20 9.95
CA TRP A 131 -10.38 -3.78 10.21
C TRP A 131 -11.39 -3.55 11.33
N ARG A 132 -11.07 -2.64 12.24
CA ARG A 132 -11.91 -2.14 13.35
C ARG A 132 -11.58 -0.67 13.55
N ASP A 133 -12.26 -0.04 14.48
CA ASP A 133 -12.05 1.35 14.90
C ASP A 133 -10.75 1.59 15.70
N ASP A 134 -9.96 0.53 15.94
CA ASP A 134 -8.68 0.60 16.64
C ASP A 134 -7.49 1.04 15.75
N VAL A 135 -7.69 1.13 14.43
CA VAL A 135 -6.66 1.60 13.51
C VAL A 135 -6.88 3.08 13.20
N SER A 136 -5.94 3.89 13.63
CA SER A 136 -5.89 5.33 13.39
C SER A 136 -4.50 5.78 12.99
N GLY A 137 -4.37 7.00 12.47
CA GLY A 137 -3.08 7.53 12.05
C GLY A 137 -3.17 8.99 11.59
N THR A 138 -2.15 9.43 10.91
CA THR A 138 -1.95 10.83 10.49
C THR A 138 -2.47 11.07 9.08
N VAL A 139 -3.10 12.22 8.88
CA VAL A 139 -3.54 12.69 7.56
C VAL A 139 -2.36 13.24 6.78
N VAL A 140 -2.22 12.80 5.52
CA VAL A 140 -1.31 13.40 4.54
C VAL A 140 -2.08 14.03 3.39
N ARG A 141 -1.49 15.07 2.78
CA ARG A 141 -2.08 15.90 1.72
C ARG A 141 -1.11 16.11 0.57
N GLU A 142 -1.60 16.71 -0.49
CA GLU A 142 -0.78 17.16 -1.62
C GLU A 142 0.44 17.94 -1.15
N GLY A 143 1.62 17.51 -1.59
CA GLY A 143 2.89 18.19 -1.31
C GLY A 143 3.54 17.84 0.02
N ASP A 144 2.89 17.05 0.88
CA ASP A 144 3.53 16.56 2.11
C ASP A 144 4.72 15.67 1.78
N VAL A 145 5.74 15.71 2.64
CA VAL A 145 6.96 14.91 2.53
C VAL A 145 7.15 14.13 3.82
N LEU A 146 7.21 12.81 3.70
CA LEU A 146 7.52 11.90 4.81
C LEU A 146 8.99 11.51 4.72
N SER A 147 9.78 11.85 5.76
CA SER A 147 11.20 11.55 5.82
C SER A 147 11.45 10.17 6.44
N LEU A 148 12.38 9.43 5.85
CA LEU A 148 12.98 8.21 6.42
C LEU A 148 14.48 8.41 6.69
N GLY A 149 14.92 9.67 6.80
CA GLY A 149 16.31 10.08 6.97
C GLY A 149 16.95 10.42 5.63
N ASP A 150 17.57 9.46 4.98
CA ASP A 150 18.21 9.61 3.67
C ASP A 150 17.28 9.51 2.46
N ARG A 151 15.97 9.36 2.71
CA ARG A 151 14.95 9.21 1.66
C ARG A 151 13.71 10.01 2.02
N GLU A 152 13.09 10.58 0.99
CA GLU A 152 11.84 11.30 1.08
C GLU A 152 10.72 10.57 0.31
N VAL A 153 9.55 10.51 0.91
CA VAL A 153 8.32 10.03 0.25
C VAL A 153 7.41 11.24 0.04
N ARG A 154 7.30 11.69 -1.21
CA ARG A 154 6.48 12.85 -1.59
C ARG A 154 5.07 12.40 -1.92
N ILE A 155 4.09 13.04 -1.31
CA ILE A 155 2.68 12.72 -1.47
C ILE A 155 2.07 13.57 -2.57
N LEU A 156 1.34 12.90 -3.47
CA LEU A 156 0.55 13.54 -4.53
C LEU A 156 -0.89 13.04 -4.44
N GLU A 157 -1.85 13.94 -4.37
CA GLU A 157 -3.26 13.56 -4.47
C GLU A 157 -3.59 13.20 -5.91
N THR A 158 -4.03 11.97 -6.12
CA THR A 158 -4.33 11.41 -7.45
C THR A 158 -5.70 10.74 -7.49
N PRO A 159 -6.77 11.51 -7.20
CA PRO A 159 -8.13 10.98 -7.24
C PRO A 159 -8.53 10.61 -8.66
N GLY A 160 -9.43 9.63 -8.78
CA GLY A 160 -9.96 9.17 -10.08
C GLY A 160 -10.36 7.72 -10.02
N HIS A 161 -9.43 6.80 -9.79
CA HIS A 161 -9.76 5.42 -9.46
C HIS A 161 -10.65 5.39 -8.21
N SER A 162 -10.22 5.97 -7.13
CA SER A 162 -11.04 6.26 -5.96
C SER A 162 -10.98 7.75 -5.60
N SER A 163 -11.94 8.20 -4.77
CA SER A 163 -11.98 9.58 -4.30
C SER A 163 -10.91 9.90 -3.25
N CYS A 164 -10.25 8.87 -2.71
CA CYS A 164 -9.25 8.98 -1.65
C CYS A 164 -7.83 8.62 -2.10
N SER A 165 -7.64 8.33 -3.41
CA SER A 165 -6.34 7.90 -3.94
C SER A 165 -5.29 8.98 -3.81
N ILE A 166 -4.12 8.57 -3.36
CA ILE A 166 -2.87 9.30 -3.40
C ILE A 166 -1.80 8.45 -4.08
N SER A 167 -0.78 9.09 -4.60
CA SER A 167 0.44 8.46 -5.09
C SER A 167 1.61 8.88 -4.22
N ALA A 168 2.62 8.02 -4.16
CA ALA A 168 3.87 8.30 -3.46
C ALA A 168 5.04 8.31 -4.44
N TYR A 169 5.87 9.35 -4.39
CA TYR A 169 7.07 9.47 -5.22
C TYR A 169 8.32 9.54 -4.36
N VAL A 170 9.31 8.71 -4.67
CA VAL A 170 10.62 8.64 -4.00
C VAL A 170 11.68 9.11 -5.00
N PRO A 171 12.07 10.41 -4.95
CA PRO A 171 12.95 10.99 -5.97
C PRO A 171 14.36 10.39 -5.98
N GLU A 172 14.90 10.00 -4.82
CA GLU A 172 16.24 9.41 -4.72
C GLU A 172 16.34 8.06 -5.44
N LEU A 173 15.22 7.36 -5.60
CA LEU A 173 15.14 6.08 -6.31
C LEU A 173 14.46 6.19 -7.66
N LYS A 174 13.92 7.36 -7.99
CA LYS A 174 13.05 7.58 -9.17
C LYS A 174 11.90 6.56 -9.25
N VAL A 175 11.28 6.29 -8.11
CA VAL A 175 10.19 5.33 -7.97
C VAL A 175 8.89 6.05 -7.72
N LEU A 176 7.86 5.69 -8.50
CA LEU A 176 6.50 6.16 -8.32
C LEU A 176 5.61 4.99 -7.92
N PHE A 177 4.83 5.17 -6.87
CA PHE A 177 3.74 4.28 -6.45
C PHE A 177 2.40 4.96 -6.75
N PRO A 178 1.85 4.78 -7.95
CA PRO A 178 0.63 5.48 -8.37
C PRO A 178 -0.63 4.79 -7.87
N SER A 179 -0.50 3.67 -7.14
CA SER A 179 -1.61 2.80 -6.78
C SER A 179 -2.36 2.37 -8.06
N ASP A 180 -3.65 2.09 -7.97
CA ASP A 180 -4.48 1.73 -9.12
C ASP A 180 -4.65 2.86 -10.16
N GLY A 181 -4.19 4.06 -9.82
CA GLY A 181 -4.02 5.16 -10.77
C GLY A 181 -3.01 4.86 -11.88
N GLY A 182 -2.07 3.94 -11.66
CA GLY A 182 -1.13 3.45 -12.66
C GLY A 182 -1.70 2.37 -13.59
N GLY A 183 -2.91 1.90 -13.34
CA GLY A 183 -3.51 0.75 -14.01
C GLY A 183 -3.17 -0.57 -13.33
N ILE A 184 -3.91 -1.61 -13.72
CA ILE A 184 -3.75 -2.95 -13.16
C ILE A 184 -2.93 -3.81 -14.15
N PRO A 185 -1.78 -4.35 -13.73
CA PRO A 185 -1.01 -5.25 -14.57
C PRO A 185 -1.77 -6.56 -14.79
N TYR A 186 -2.00 -6.91 -16.05
CA TYR A 186 -2.61 -8.18 -16.43
C TYR A 186 -1.83 -8.84 -17.56
N LYS A 187 -1.28 -10.02 -17.34
CA LYS A 187 -0.35 -10.68 -18.26
C LYS A 187 0.82 -9.73 -18.65
N ASP A 188 0.97 -9.39 -19.91
CA ASP A 188 2.01 -8.50 -20.41
C ASP A 188 1.47 -7.07 -20.73
N GLU A 189 0.24 -6.79 -20.34
CA GLU A 189 -0.44 -5.50 -20.55
C GLU A 189 -0.72 -4.80 -19.22
N ILE A 190 -0.94 -3.51 -19.29
CA ILE A 190 -1.52 -2.71 -18.20
C ILE A 190 -2.93 -2.32 -18.65
N ILE A 191 -3.92 -2.79 -17.92
CA ILE A 191 -5.31 -2.43 -18.16
C ILE A 191 -5.72 -1.25 -17.26
N PRO A 192 -6.54 -0.31 -17.77
CA PRO A 192 -7.08 0.74 -16.91
C PRO A 192 -7.90 0.12 -15.79
N SER A 193 -7.66 0.57 -14.58
CA SER A 193 -8.51 0.21 -13.44
C SER A 193 -9.91 0.85 -13.59
N GLY A 194 -10.90 0.27 -12.92
CA GLY A 194 -12.21 0.92 -12.79
C GLY A 194 -12.08 2.28 -12.11
N ASN A 195 -12.72 3.33 -12.66
CA ASN A 195 -12.59 4.69 -12.16
C ASN A 195 -13.91 5.23 -11.63
N SER A 196 -13.88 5.81 -10.44
CA SER A 196 -15.03 6.53 -9.87
C SER A 196 -15.24 7.90 -10.56
N ASN A 197 -14.17 8.47 -11.14
CA ASN A 197 -14.23 9.73 -11.89
C ASN A 197 -13.12 9.79 -12.96
N PHE A 198 -13.49 9.59 -14.21
CA PHE A 198 -12.56 9.52 -15.31
C PHE A 198 -11.81 10.84 -15.59
N THR A 199 -12.50 11.98 -15.46
CA THR A 199 -11.87 13.30 -15.65
C THR A 199 -10.77 13.55 -14.62
N LYS A 200 -11.04 13.25 -13.34
CA LYS A 200 -10.03 13.35 -12.28
C LYS A 200 -8.88 12.37 -12.50
N PHE A 201 -9.18 11.17 -12.98
CA PHE A 201 -8.17 10.17 -13.32
C PHE A 201 -7.19 10.69 -14.39
N GLN A 202 -7.71 11.28 -15.49
CA GLN A 202 -6.87 11.89 -16.52
C GLN A 202 -5.99 13.02 -15.96
N GLN A 203 -6.58 13.94 -15.17
CA GLN A 203 -5.84 15.02 -14.51
C GLN A 203 -4.74 14.49 -13.59
N SER A 204 -4.99 13.40 -12.90
CA SER A 204 -4.01 12.74 -12.04
C SER A 204 -2.85 12.16 -12.84
N LEU A 205 -3.13 11.50 -13.98
CA LEU A 205 -2.08 11.03 -14.88
C LEU A 205 -1.25 12.17 -15.46
N GLU A 206 -1.88 13.27 -15.88
CA GLU A 206 -1.19 14.47 -16.37
C GLU A 206 -0.27 15.09 -15.28
N LYS A 207 -0.68 15.04 -14.02
CA LYS A 207 0.15 15.47 -12.88
C LYS A 207 1.37 14.57 -12.68
N LEU A 208 1.22 13.26 -12.84
CA LEU A 208 2.30 12.28 -12.63
C LEU A 208 3.27 12.22 -13.83
N ALA A 209 2.81 12.48 -15.04
CA ALA A 209 3.58 12.31 -16.27
C ALA A 209 4.93 13.07 -16.32
N PRO A 210 5.10 14.29 -15.75
CA PRO A 210 6.38 15.00 -15.78
C PRO A 210 7.41 14.52 -14.75
N LEU A 211 7.06 13.57 -13.87
CA LEU A 211 8.02 13.06 -12.88
C LEU A 211 9.12 12.23 -13.54
N ASP A 212 10.34 12.35 -13.04
CA ASP A 212 11.50 11.55 -13.49
C ASP A 212 11.44 10.17 -12.80
N VAL A 213 10.91 9.17 -13.52
CA VAL A 213 10.57 7.86 -12.97
C VAL A 213 11.25 6.74 -13.75
N ASP A 214 12.02 5.91 -13.07
CA ASP A 214 12.62 4.68 -13.60
C ASP A 214 11.75 3.45 -13.32
N PHE A 215 10.96 3.47 -12.20
CA PHE A 215 10.10 2.37 -11.76
C PHE A 215 8.70 2.86 -11.37
N VAL A 216 7.69 2.10 -11.83
CA VAL A 216 6.28 2.28 -11.48
C VAL A 216 5.74 0.96 -10.96
#